data_3252b4fe33bfef732e96408e14ea64e4
#
_entry.id   3252b4fe33bfef732e96408e14ea64e4
#
_cell.length_a   1.000
_cell.length_b   1.000
_cell.length_c   1.000
_cell.angle_alpha   90.00
_cell.angle_beta   90.00
_cell.angle_gamma   90.00
#
_symmetry.space_group_name_H-M   'P 1'
#
loop_
_entity.id
_entity.type
_entity.pdbx_description
1 polymer ?
#
loop_
_entity_poly.entity_id
_entity_poly.type
_entity_poly.pdbx_seq_one_letter_code
_entity_poly.pdbx_strand_id
1 'polypeptide(L)'
;MRNQEVISKFAHFAESAATANVRSTGDKLFNYTTCIAQRHEGKVIVNVTRYSVTTSKIQNYLCRELSGYNVIEVTSVPIGTCNLVPYINK
;
A
#
# COMPACT_ATOMS: atom_id res chain seq x y z
N MET A 1 11.76 14.12 -0.42
CA MET A 1 10.51 13.55 -0.99
C MET A 1 9.49 13.33 0.11
N ARG A 2 8.26 13.68 -0.15
CA ARG A 2 7.17 13.48 0.82
C ARG A 2 6.57 12.08 0.66
N ASN A 3 5.97 11.56 1.74
CA ASN A 3 5.26 10.27 1.69
C ASN A 3 4.21 10.25 0.59
N GLN A 4 3.49 11.35 0.42
CA GLN A 4 2.46 11.48 -0.61
C GLN A 4 3.01 11.31 -2.02
N GLU A 5 4.23 11.79 -2.28
CA GLU A 5 4.88 11.63 -3.58
C GLU A 5 5.19 10.15 -3.87
N VAL A 6 5.67 9.42 -2.86
CA VAL A 6 5.95 7.98 -2.99
C VAL A 6 4.65 7.23 -3.29
N ILE A 7 3.57 7.56 -2.56
CA ILE A 7 2.26 6.94 -2.77
C ILE A 7 1.74 7.21 -4.17
N SER A 8 1.83 8.46 -4.64
CA SER A 8 1.41 8.83 -5.99
C SER A 8 2.21 8.11 -7.07
N LYS A 9 3.53 8.00 -6.89
CA LYS A 9 4.39 7.28 -7.83
C LYS A 9 4.02 5.79 -7.90
N PHE A 10 3.73 5.18 -6.75
CA PHE A 10 3.25 3.81 -6.72
C PHE A 10 1.88 3.70 -7.42
N ALA A 11 0.93 4.54 -7.04
CA ALA A 11 -0.46 4.44 -7.49
C ALA A 11 -0.60 4.65 -9.00
N HIS A 12 0.07 5.67 -9.54
CA HIS A 12 -0.16 6.09 -10.93
C HIS A 12 0.93 5.65 -11.91
N PHE A 13 2.14 5.41 -11.44
CA PHE A 13 3.27 5.16 -12.33
C PHE A 13 3.99 3.84 -12.08
N ALA A 14 3.66 3.13 -11.01
CA ALA A 14 4.34 1.89 -10.58
C ALA A 14 5.86 2.10 -10.48
N GLU A 15 6.28 3.27 -9.98
CA GLU A 15 7.68 3.63 -9.86
C GLU A 15 8.23 3.33 -8.47
N SER A 16 9.52 3.01 -8.40
CA SER A 16 10.25 2.89 -7.15
C SER A 16 10.53 4.28 -6.58
N ALA A 17 10.29 4.45 -5.30
CA ALA A 17 10.60 5.67 -4.57
C ALA A 17 10.64 5.37 -3.08
N ALA A 18 11.26 6.24 -2.29
CA ALA A 18 11.33 6.00 -0.86
C ALA A 18 11.47 7.29 -0.07
N THR A 19 10.87 7.28 1.11
CA THR A 19 11.14 8.23 2.18
C THR A 19 11.62 7.43 3.40
N ALA A 20 11.80 8.09 4.55
CA ALA A 20 12.15 7.39 5.78
C ALA A 20 11.06 6.40 6.22
N ASN A 21 9.80 6.65 5.88
CA ASN A 21 8.65 5.88 6.39
C ASN A 21 7.96 5.04 5.34
N VAL A 22 8.02 5.42 4.06
CA VAL A 22 7.24 4.81 2.98
C VAL A 22 8.16 4.46 1.82
N ARG A 23 8.00 3.26 1.29
CA ARG A 23 8.83 2.79 0.18
C ARG A 23 7.96 2.09 -0.86
N SER A 24 8.15 2.47 -2.13
CA SER A 24 7.56 1.77 -3.26
C SER A 24 8.64 1.01 -4.02
N THR A 25 8.38 -0.25 -4.34
CA THR A 25 9.25 -1.06 -5.20
C THR A 25 8.70 -1.17 -6.63
N GLY A 26 7.65 -0.40 -6.94
CA GLY A 26 6.92 -0.49 -8.20
C GLY A 26 5.67 -1.33 -8.05
N ASP A 27 5.78 -2.57 -7.63
CA ASP A 27 4.65 -3.47 -7.44
C ASP A 27 4.06 -3.42 -6.04
N LYS A 28 4.87 -3.05 -5.04
CA LYS A 28 4.47 -3.05 -3.63
C LYS A 28 4.75 -1.69 -3.01
N LEU A 29 3.94 -1.34 -2.03
CA LEU A 29 4.13 -0.15 -1.21
C LEU A 29 4.23 -0.58 0.24
N PHE A 30 5.30 -0.14 0.91
CA PHE A 30 5.57 -0.48 2.30
C PHE A 30 5.51 0.75 3.18
N ASN A 31 4.99 0.58 4.39
CA ASN A 31 5.18 1.51 5.50
C ASN A 31 6.09 0.80 6.49
N TYR A 32 7.34 1.27 6.59
CA TYR A 32 8.42 0.56 7.29
C TYR A 32 8.61 -0.85 6.69
N THR A 33 8.32 -1.90 7.43
CA THR A 33 8.50 -3.29 6.99
C THR A 33 7.20 -3.97 6.58
N THR A 34 6.06 -3.27 6.67
CA THR A 34 4.74 -3.84 6.41
C THR A 34 4.23 -3.42 5.04
N CYS A 35 3.85 -4.38 4.21
CA CYS A 35 3.24 -4.10 2.91
C CYS A 35 1.83 -3.55 3.11
N ILE A 36 1.56 -2.36 2.60
CA ILE A 36 0.23 -1.74 2.70
C ILE A 36 -0.51 -1.72 1.37
N ALA A 37 0.18 -2.00 0.26
CA ALA A 37 -0.46 -2.15 -1.04
C ALA A 37 0.40 -3.02 -1.94
N GLN A 38 -0.24 -3.74 -2.85
CA GLN A 38 0.45 -4.65 -3.78
C GLN A 38 -0.37 -4.80 -5.06
N ARG A 39 0.30 -4.72 -6.21
CA ARG A 39 -0.35 -4.99 -7.49
C ARG A 39 -0.45 -6.50 -7.71
N HIS A 40 -1.58 -6.96 -8.25
CA HIS A 40 -1.81 -8.36 -8.52
C HIS A 40 -2.87 -8.51 -9.62
N GLU A 41 -2.50 -9.11 -10.75
CA GLU A 41 -3.43 -9.43 -11.85
C GLU A 41 -4.27 -8.24 -12.31
N GLY A 42 -3.64 -7.09 -12.50
CA GLY A 42 -4.31 -5.87 -12.96
C GLY A 42 -5.12 -5.13 -11.90
N LYS A 43 -5.05 -5.58 -10.65
CA LYS A 43 -5.73 -4.97 -9.51
C LYS A 43 -4.71 -4.51 -8.48
N VAL A 44 -5.16 -3.71 -7.52
CA VAL A 44 -4.32 -3.28 -6.39
C VAL A 44 -4.94 -3.82 -5.10
N ILE A 45 -4.17 -4.61 -4.37
CA ILE A 45 -4.57 -5.11 -3.05
C ILE A 45 -4.17 -4.05 -2.05
N VAL A 46 -5.11 -3.57 -1.24
CA VAL A 46 -4.86 -2.56 -0.21
C VAL A 46 -5.06 -3.18 1.17
N ASN A 47 -4.04 -3.06 2.01
CA ASN A 47 -4.10 -3.51 3.39
C ASN A 47 -4.76 -2.42 4.24
N VAL A 48 -5.97 -2.69 4.72
CA VAL A 48 -6.72 -1.75 5.55
C VAL A 48 -6.65 -2.08 7.04
N THR A 49 -5.76 -3.00 7.42
CA THR A 49 -5.54 -3.35 8.83
C THR A 49 -5.06 -2.12 9.59
N ARG A 50 -5.63 -1.90 10.78
CA ARG A 50 -5.26 -0.77 11.63
C ARG A 50 -4.03 -1.11 12.45
N TYR A 51 -2.95 -0.34 12.26
CA TYR A 51 -1.70 -0.51 13.01
C TYR A 51 -1.44 0.69 13.92
N SER A 52 -1.43 1.91 13.36
CA SER A 52 -1.19 3.13 14.11
C SER A 52 -1.90 4.30 13.42
N VAL A 53 -1.95 5.45 14.10
CA VAL A 53 -2.52 6.68 13.53
C VAL A 53 -1.75 7.10 12.29
N THR A 54 -0.42 7.05 12.34
CA THR A 54 0.43 7.43 11.21
C THR A 54 0.18 6.52 10.00
N THR A 55 0.14 5.20 10.23
CA THR A 55 -0.14 4.25 9.15
C THR A 55 -1.54 4.46 8.58
N SER A 56 -2.53 4.74 9.43
CA SER A 56 -3.90 5.01 8.98
C SER A 56 -3.97 6.22 8.05
N LYS A 57 -3.20 7.27 8.32
CA LYS A 57 -3.14 8.43 7.44
C LYS A 57 -2.58 8.08 6.06
N ILE A 58 -1.53 7.27 6.03
CA ILE A 58 -0.92 6.78 4.79
C ILE A 58 -1.92 5.93 4.02
N GLN A 59 -2.61 5.01 4.69
CA GLN A 59 -3.62 4.16 4.08
C GLN A 59 -4.79 4.97 3.51
N ASN A 60 -5.26 5.97 4.23
CA ASN A 60 -6.35 6.84 3.76
C ASN A 60 -5.94 7.63 2.51
N TYR A 61 -4.73 8.16 2.50
CA TYR A 61 -4.21 8.87 1.33
C TYR A 61 -4.10 7.92 0.13
N LEU A 62 -3.57 6.72 0.36
CA LEU A 62 -3.44 5.69 -0.68
C LEU A 62 -4.80 5.34 -1.29
N CYS A 63 -5.82 5.11 -0.46
CA CYS A 63 -7.16 4.79 -0.93
C CYS A 63 -7.72 5.92 -1.80
N ARG A 64 -7.44 7.16 -1.43
CA ARG A 64 -7.87 8.33 -2.20
C ARG A 64 -7.17 8.38 -3.57
N GLU A 65 -5.88 8.10 -3.60
CA GLU A 65 -5.10 8.08 -4.84
C GLU A 65 -5.49 6.92 -5.76
N LEU A 66 -6.02 5.84 -5.20
CA LEU A 66 -6.47 4.68 -5.96
C LEU A 66 -7.95 4.74 -6.34
N SER A 67 -8.62 5.86 -6.08
CA SER A 67 -10.00 6.06 -6.50
C SER A 67 -10.11 5.90 -8.03
N GLY A 68 -11.02 5.02 -8.46
CA GLY A 68 -11.16 4.70 -9.89
C GLY A 68 -10.39 3.47 -10.35
N TYR A 69 -9.50 2.94 -9.52
CA TYR A 69 -8.79 1.69 -9.81
C TYR A 69 -9.55 0.49 -9.25
N ASN A 70 -9.27 -0.70 -9.77
CA ASN A 70 -9.78 -1.95 -9.20
C ASN A 70 -9.00 -2.25 -7.92
N VAL A 71 -9.64 -2.14 -6.78
CA VAL A 71 -9.02 -2.30 -5.47
C VAL A 71 -9.63 -3.48 -4.73
N ILE A 72 -8.78 -4.33 -4.14
CA ILE A 72 -9.18 -5.41 -3.25
C ILE A 72 -8.68 -5.04 -1.85
N GLU A 73 -9.59 -4.90 -0.90
CA GLU A 73 -9.22 -4.60 0.49
C GLU A 73 -9.00 -5.87 1.28
N VAL A 74 -7.92 -5.91 2.04
CA VAL A 74 -7.60 -7.04 2.93
C VAL A 74 -7.37 -6.49 4.34
N THR A 75 -7.65 -7.32 5.34
CA THR A 75 -7.53 -6.94 6.75
C THR A 75 -6.95 -8.09 7.56
N SER A 76 -6.68 -7.83 8.84
CA SER A 76 -6.06 -8.81 9.75
C SER A 76 -4.70 -9.28 9.26
N VAL A 77 -3.92 -8.37 8.66
CA VAL A 77 -2.59 -8.65 8.15
C VAL A 77 -1.56 -8.34 9.24
N PRO A 78 -0.70 -9.29 9.62
CA PRO A 78 0.31 -9.05 10.67
C PRO A 78 1.34 -8.00 10.24
N ILE A 79 1.88 -7.28 11.22
CA ILE A 79 2.99 -6.34 11.00
C ILE A 79 4.18 -7.11 10.42
N GLY A 80 4.83 -6.53 9.43
CA GLY A 80 6.00 -7.13 8.78
C GLY A 80 5.66 -8.05 7.61
N THR A 81 4.37 -8.21 7.29
CA THR A 81 3.95 -9.00 6.13
C THR A 81 4.40 -8.31 4.84
N CYS A 82 5.03 -9.06 3.94
CA CYS A 82 5.54 -8.52 2.68
C CYS A 82 4.76 -9.01 1.46
N ASN A 83 3.73 -9.83 1.64
CA ASN A 83 2.91 -10.33 0.54
C ASN A 83 1.44 -10.36 0.96
N LEU A 84 0.58 -9.65 0.23
CA LEU A 84 -0.84 -9.52 0.54
C LEU A 84 -1.71 -10.55 -0.19
N VAL A 85 -1.19 -11.23 -1.18
CA VAL A 85 -1.96 -12.20 -1.98
C VAL A 85 -2.67 -13.25 -1.14
N PRO A 86 -2.03 -13.88 -0.12
CA PRO A 86 -2.70 -14.89 0.70
C PRO A 86 -3.92 -14.38 1.46
N TYR A 87 -4.09 -13.08 1.59
CA TYR A 87 -5.19 -12.48 2.37
C TYR A 87 -6.43 -12.16 1.54
N ILE A 88 -6.37 -12.29 0.21
CA ILE A 88 -7.48 -11.95 -0.67
C ILE A 88 -8.72 -12.80 -0.39
N ASN A 89 -8.53 -14.06 -0.06
CA ASN A 89 -9.62 -15.04 0.12
C ASN A 89 -9.94 -15.31 1.58
N LYS A 90 -9.66 -14.36 2.46
CA LYS A 90 -9.99 -14.52 3.89
C LYS A 90 -11.22 -13.75 4.28
#